data_cab5b139135a1a0f880aa4f66a9f0615
#
_entry.id   cab5b139135a1a0f880aa4f66a9f0615
#
_cell.length_a   1.000
_cell.length_b   1.000
_cell.length_c   1.000
_cell.angle_alpha   90.00
_cell.angle_beta   90.00
_cell.angle_gamma   90.00
#
_symmetry.space_group_name_H-M   'P 1'
#
loop_
_entity.id
_entity.type
_entity.pdbx_description
1 polymer ?
#
loop_
_entity_poly.entity_id
_entity_poly.type
_entity_poly.pdbx_seq_one_letter_code
_entity_poly.pdbx_strand_id
1 'polypeptide(L)'
;MKHLLGIEQLSKEELEQLVDDAVKLKAERFLDGPKPLLGETWAMIFRKSSTRTRVSFEVGLNELGARSMFLNANDVQLGRGEPIKDTARVLGRMVHGAIIRTFDQQDVVDFAKYGDIPTINALTDEEHPCQILADLLTIRELLGGWEDKKVVFAGDGDCNMGRSWAWAAKRLGFELVIAAPLEFQPDAAFMERLGEAPVILTEDMEFAVEHADVLYTDTWVSMGKEAEAEGRLKALAPFQIHAELVKRANDGAIVQHCLPAYRGKEITEDVLEDRAGEIFQQAENRLHAQKAVLLALREGYSKG
;
A
#
# COMPACT_ATOMS: atom_id res chain seq x y z
N MET A 1 10.64 -11.40 9.80
CA MET A 1 10.86 -10.26 8.86
C MET A 1 11.81 -9.24 9.48
N LYS A 2 12.86 -8.76 8.76
CA LYS A 2 13.75 -7.66 9.23
C LYS A 2 13.37 -6.28 8.69
N HIS A 3 12.89 -6.20 7.45
CA HIS A 3 12.44 -4.98 6.81
C HIS A 3 11.14 -5.25 6.05
N LEU A 4 10.35 -4.22 5.78
CA LEU A 4 9.23 -4.26 4.83
C LEU A 4 9.57 -3.38 3.62
N LEU A 5 10.19 -3.94 2.59
CA LEU A 5 10.60 -3.16 1.41
C LEU A 5 9.59 -3.28 0.26
N GLY A 6 8.84 -4.39 0.18
CA GLY A 6 7.80 -4.65 -0.81
C GLY A 6 6.98 -5.89 -0.43
N ILE A 7 5.85 -6.09 -1.10
CA ILE A 7 5.05 -7.32 -1.00
C ILE A 7 5.80 -8.49 -1.65
N GLU A 8 6.60 -8.21 -2.68
CA GLU A 8 7.43 -9.19 -3.38
C GLU A 8 8.26 -10.07 -2.44
N GLN A 9 8.78 -9.51 -1.36
CA GLN A 9 9.67 -10.24 -0.45
C GLN A 9 8.96 -11.05 0.65
N LEU A 10 7.66 -10.82 0.86
CA LEU A 10 6.91 -11.51 1.90
C LEU A 10 6.47 -12.90 1.46
N SER A 11 6.45 -13.85 2.39
CA SER A 11 5.79 -15.14 2.17
C SER A 11 4.28 -15.03 2.38
N LYS A 12 3.54 -16.06 1.97
CA LYS A 12 2.11 -16.18 2.24
C LYS A 12 1.83 -16.09 3.74
N GLU A 13 2.56 -16.85 4.52
CA GLU A 13 2.41 -16.94 5.97
C GLU A 13 2.72 -15.61 6.67
N GLU A 14 3.73 -14.85 6.18
CA GLU A 14 4.02 -13.53 6.71
C GLU A 14 2.90 -12.53 6.41
N LEU A 15 2.31 -12.57 5.21
CA LEU A 15 1.16 -11.72 4.86
C LEU A 15 -0.06 -12.04 5.72
N GLU A 16 -0.42 -13.33 5.84
CA GLU A 16 -1.54 -13.80 6.66
C GLU A 16 -1.35 -13.40 8.12
N GLN A 17 -0.16 -13.62 8.68
CA GLN A 17 0.14 -13.27 10.06
C GLN A 17 0.03 -11.75 10.32
N LEU A 18 0.54 -10.91 9.40
CA LEU A 18 0.44 -9.46 9.52
C LEU A 18 -1.02 -8.99 9.51
N VAL A 19 -1.87 -9.58 8.66
CA VAL A 19 -3.30 -9.25 8.62
C VAL A 19 -4.01 -9.72 9.89
N ASP A 20 -3.75 -10.94 10.36
CA ASP A 20 -4.37 -11.48 11.57
C ASP A 20 -3.95 -10.70 12.83
N ASP A 21 -2.70 -10.24 12.90
CA ASP A 21 -2.23 -9.38 13.98
C ASP A 21 -2.84 -7.97 13.90
N ALA A 22 -3.06 -7.45 12.68
CA ALA A 22 -3.76 -6.19 12.51
C ALA A 22 -5.23 -6.25 12.96
N VAL A 23 -5.94 -7.37 12.72
CA VAL A 23 -7.30 -7.61 13.24
C VAL A 23 -7.31 -7.52 14.77
N LYS A 24 -6.38 -8.22 15.46
CA LYS A 24 -6.28 -8.19 16.91
C LYS A 24 -5.98 -6.79 17.44
N LEU A 25 -4.98 -6.11 16.85
CA LEU A 25 -4.58 -4.75 17.24
C LEU A 25 -5.69 -3.71 17.02
N LYS A 26 -6.56 -3.93 16.04
CA LYS A 26 -7.75 -3.10 15.81
C LYS A 26 -8.79 -3.33 16.90
N ALA A 27 -9.10 -4.59 17.20
CA ALA A 27 -10.07 -4.96 18.25
C ALA A 27 -9.65 -4.45 19.64
N GLU A 28 -8.35 -4.41 19.91
CA GLU A 28 -7.78 -4.02 21.20
C GLU A 28 -7.44 -2.53 21.31
N ARG A 29 -7.72 -1.73 20.28
CA ARG A 29 -7.21 -0.35 20.14
C ARG A 29 -7.44 0.54 21.35
N PHE A 30 -8.59 0.46 21.99
CA PHE A 30 -8.98 1.34 23.10
C PHE A 30 -8.87 0.67 24.46
N LEU A 31 -8.25 -0.50 24.54
CA LEU A 31 -7.96 -1.19 25.79
C LEU A 31 -6.61 -0.72 26.34
N ASP A 32 -6.50 -0.68 27.67
CA ASP A 32 -5.19 -0.49 28.31
C ASP A 32 -4.33 -1.73 28.03
N GLY A 33 -3.31 -1.54 27.22
CA GLY A 33 -2.44 -2.61 26.73
C GLY A 33 -0.96 -2.27 26.90
N PRO A 34 -0.09 -3.26 26.63
CA PRO A 34 1.34 -3.08 26.67
C PRO A 34 1.79 -2.00 25.67
N LYS A 35 2.90 -1.32 25.99
CA LYS A 35 3.58 -0.37 25.13
C LYS A 35 4.88 -0.99 24.62
N PRO A 36 4.82 -1.93 23.65
CA PRO A 36 5.97 -2.76 23.27
C PRO A 36 7.13 -1.99 22.66
N LEU A 37 6.88 -0.77 22.14
CA LEU A 37 7.91 0.11 21.58
C LEU A 37 8.28 1.27 22.53
N LEU A 38 8.00 1.11 23.83
CA LEU A 38 8.28 2.16 24.82
C LEU A 38 9.77 2.55 24.82
N GLY A 39 10.03 3.85 24.65
CA GLY A 39 11.38 4.39 24.62
C GLY A 39 12.03 4.42 23.24
N GLU A 40 11.45 3.77 22.25
CA GLU A 40 11.95 3.81 20.87
C GLU A 40 11.63 5.14 20.19
N THR A 41 12.46 5.50 19.21
CA THR A 41 12.24 6.62 18.27
C THR A 41 12.38 6.11 16.86
N TRP A 42 11.40 6.40 16.01
CA TRP A 42 11.35 6.00 14.61
C TRP A 42 11.41 7.24 13.71
N ALA A 43 12.32 7.24 12.73
CA ALA A 43 12.44 8.31 11.76
C ALA A 43 11.46 8.10 10.60
N MET A 44 10.70 9.14 10.26
CA MET A 44 9.80 9.17 9.11
C MET A 44 10.39 10.10 8.05
N ILE A 45 10.97 9.54 6.99
CA ILE A 45 11.72 10.27 5.96
C ILE A 45 10.86 10.35 4.70
N PHE A 46 10.33 11.54 4.40
CA PHE A 46 9.39 11.73 3.31
C PHE A 46 9.94 12.69 2.24
N ARG A 47 10.07 12.19 1.02
CA ARG A 47 10.33 12.98 -0.20
C ARG A 47 9.03 13.34 -0.94
N LYS A 48 7.95 12.60 -0.68
CA LYS A 48 6.59 12.87 -1.18
C LYS A 48 5.67 13.17 -0.01
N SER A 49 4.84 14.21 -0.13
CA SER A 49 3.85 14.55 0.91
C SER A 49 2.80 13.44 1.08
N SER A 50 2.31 13.24 2.30
CA SER A 50 1.21 12.32 2.57
C SER A 50 0.60 12.59 3.95
N THR A 51 -0.67 12.92 3.98
CA THR A 51 -1.41 13.08 5.23
C THR A 51 -1.69 11.72 5.87
N ARG A 52 -2.27 10.78 5.12
CA ARG A 52 -2.68 9.45 5.63
C ARG A 52 -1.52 8.64 6.17
N THR A 53 -0.44 8.52 5.41
CA THR A 53 0.76 7.77 5.83
C THR A 53 1.38 8.39 7.07
N ARG A 54 1.47 9.72 7.12
CA ARG A 54 2.03 10.42 8.28
C ARG A 54 1.17 10.19 9.52
N VAL A 55 -0.12 10.49 9.44
CA VAL A 55 -1.04 10.36 10.58
C VAL A 55 -1.10 8.92 11.09
N SER A 56 -1.22 7.92 10.20
CA SER A 56 -1.34 6.52 10.61
C SER A 56 -0.06 6.01 11.30
N PHE A 57 1.14 6.37 10.83
CA PHE A 57 2.37 6.00 11.52
C PHE A 57 2.61 6.78 12.80
N GLU A 58 2.36 8.10 12.83
CA GLU A 58 2.52 8.89 14.05
C GLU A 58 1.59 8.40 15.16
N VAL A 59 0.32 8.14 14.84
CA VAL A 59 -0.65 7.60 15.80
C VAL A 59 -0.26 6.18 16.21
N GLY A 60 0.07 5.31 15.24
CA GLY A 60 0.44 3.91 15.52
C GLY A 60 1.66 3.78 16.42
N LEU A 61 2.73 4.55 16.15
CA LEU A 61 3.92 4.60 16.99
C LEU A 61 3.60 5.08 18.40
N ASN A 62 2.79 6.14 18.52
CA ASN A 62 2.37 6.68 19.83
C ASN A 62 1.54 5.65 20.61
N GLU A 63 0.57 5.00 19.97
CA GLU A 63 -0.23 3.94 20.61
C GLU A 63 0.63 2.77 21.10
N LEU A 64 1.71 2.44 20.40
CA LEU A 64 2.67 1.40 20.79
C LEU A 64 3.76 1.89 21.78
N GLY A 65 3.75 3.19 22.15
CA GLY A 65 4.67 3.77 23.14
C GLY A 65 5.97 4.36 22.55
N ALA A 66 6.15 4.33 21.24
CA ALA A 66 7.30 4.94 20.56
C ALA A 66 7.07 6.43 20.29
N ARG A 67 8.16 7.10 19.89
CA ARG A 67 8.16 8.47 19.36
C ARG A 67 8.38 8.46 17.86
N SER A 68 7.67 9.31 17.14
CA SER A 68 7.93 9.59 15.73
C SER A 68 8.82 10.82 15.59
N MET A 69 9.74 10.78 14.63
CA MET A 69 10.55 11.94 14.21
C MET A 69 10.31 12.16 12.71
N PHE A 70 9.53 13.18 12.38
CA PHE A 70 9.24 13.48 10.98
C PHE A 70 10.38 14.30 10.35
N LEU A 71 10.92 13.79 9.27
CA LEU A 71 12.00 14.41 8.49
C LEU A 71 11.50 14.63 7.05
N ASN A 72 11.15 15.88 6.73
CA ASN A 72 10.89 16.24 5.35
C ASN A 72 12.23 16.31 4.61
N ALA A 73 12.38 15.57 3.51
CA ALA A 73 13.62 15.54 2.76
C ALA A 73 14.08 16.92 2.27
N ASN A 74 13.17 17.86 2.03
CA ASN A 74 13.50 19.23 1.65
C ASN A 74 14.13 20.05 2.79
N ASP A 75 13.93 19.63 4.03
CA ASP A 75 14.42 20.34 5.23
C ASP A 75 15.73 19.73 5.79
N VAL A 76 16.15 18.58 5.24
CA VAL A 76 17.35 17.85 5.66
C VAL A 76 18.37 17.74 4.51
N GLN A 77 19.58 17.27 4.80
CA GLN A 77 20.69 17.18 3.82
C GLN A 77 20.38 16.25 2.64
N LEU A 78 19.50 15.29 2.81
CA LEU A 78 19.03 14.38 1.76
C LEU A 78 18.48 15.15 0.54
N GLY A 79 17.72 16.22 0.78
CA GLY A 79 17.24 17.14 -0.27
C GLY A 79 18.34 18.03 -0.88
N ARG A 80 19.53 18.04 -0.29
CA ARG A 80 20.68 18.82 -0.76
C ARG A 80 21.78 17.96 -1.40
N GLY A 81 21.48 16.68 -1.71
CA GLY A 81 22.36 15.77 -2.43
C GLY A 81 23.23 14.87 -1.55
N GLU A 82 22.95 14.76 -0.24
CA GLU A 82 23.59 13.73 0.59
C GLU A 82 23.14 12.34 0.10
N PRO A 83 24.06 11.40 -0.15
CA PRO A 83 23.69 10.04 -0.53
C PRO A 83 22.86 9.35 0.55
N ILE A 84 21.80 8.63 0.16
CA ILE A 84 20.90 7.92 1.10
C ILE A 84 21.66 6.99 2.05
N LYS A 85 22.74 6.35 1.59
CA LYS A 85 23.59 5.46 2.39
C LYS A 85 24.28 6.16 3.56
N ASP A 86 24.62 7.45 3.43
CA ASP A 86 25.29 8.20 4.49
C ASP A 86 24.25 8.65 5.53
N THR A 87 23.10 9.15 5.10
CA THR A 87 21.93 9.38 5.96
C THR A 87 21.55 8.11 6.73
N ALA A 88 21.52 6.94 6.06
CA ALA A 88 21.20 5.67 6.68
C ALA A 88 22.20 5.29 7.79
N ARG A 89 23.51 5.43 7.54
CA ARG A 89 24.57 5.15 8.54
C ARG A 89 24.48 6.06 9.77
N VAL A 90 24.12 7.31 9.56
CA VAL A 90 23.96 8.29 10.67
C VAL A 90 22.71 7.95 11.47
N LEU A 91 21.55 7.81 10.82
CA LEU A 91 20.29 7.55 11.50
C LEU A 91 20.25 6.17 12.16
N GLY A 92 20.88 5.15 11.56
CA GLY A 92 21.03 3.83 12.14
C GLY A 92 21.75 3.78 13.49
N ARG A 93 22.49 4.84 13.84
CA ARG A 93 23.14 5.00 15.16
C ARG A 93 22.32 5.81 16.16
N MET A 94 21.19 6.40 15.73
CA MET A 94 20.43 7.37 16.53
C MET A 94 19.00 6.96 16.77
N VAL A 95 18.38 6.22 15.83
CA VAL A 95 16.96 5.84 15.88
C VAL A 95 16.79 4.32 15.83
N HIS A 96 15.61 3.84 16.17
CA HIS A 96 15.32 2.41 16.31
C HIS A 96 14.70 1.81 15.04
N GLY A 97 14.26 2.63 14.10
CA GLY A 97 13.73 2.23 12.82
C GLY A 97 13.45 3.42 11.91
N ALA A 98 13.23 3.12 10.63
CA ALA A 98 12.96 4.12 9.61
C ALA A 98 11.73 3.77 8.78
N ILE A 99 10.94 4.80 8.45
CA ILE A 99 9.75 4.75 7.61
C ILE A 99 10.02 5.69 6.45
N ILE A 100 10.12 5.15 5.23
CA ILE A 100 10.61 5.90 4.07
C ILE A 100 9.53 6.00 3.02
N ARG A 101 9.22 7.22 2.59
CA ARG A 101 8.34 7.51 1.45
C ARG A 101 9.12 8.33 0.43
N THR A 102 9.44 7.71 -0.70
CA THR A 102 10.33 8.26 -1.71
C THR A 102 9.84 7.94 -3.13
N PHE A 103 10.66 8.19 -4.12
CA PHE A 103 10.42 7.84 -5.52
C PHE A 103 11.04 6.47 -5.84
N ASP A 104 12.34 6.36 -5.69
CA ASP A 104 13.13 5.20 -6.10
C ASP A 104 13.10 4.09 -5.03
N GLN A 105 12.80 2.86 -5.46
CA GLN A 105 12.85 1.67 -4.62
C GLN A 105 14.27 1.42 -4.08
N GLN A 106 15.28 1.76 -4.86
CA GLN A 106 16.68 1.59 -4.44
C GLN A 106 17.04 2.43 -3.21
N ASP A 107 16.43 3.61 -3.04
CA ASP A 107 16.61 4.43 -1.82
C ASP A 107 16.24 3.64 -0.56
N VAL A 108 15.13 2.89 -0.60
CA VAL A 108 14.66 2.10 0.55
C VAL A 108 15.53 0.87 0.78
N VAL A 109 15.94 0.20 -0.30
CA VAL A 109 16.86 -0.95 -0.26
C VAL A 109 18.22 -0.53 0.30
N ASP A 110 18.77 0.58 -0.17
CA ASP A 110 20.06 1.10 0.32
C ASP A 110 19.96 1.53 1.78
N PHE A 111 18.86 2.19 2.18
CA PHE A 111 18.68 2.57 3.58
C PHE A 111 18.62 1.33 4.49
N ALA A 112 17.88 0.30 4.12
CA ALA A 112 17.81 -0.95 4.86
C ALA A 112 19.19 -1.62 4.98
N LYS A 113 19.95 -1.61 3.89
CA LYS A 113 21.30 -2.22 3.83
C LYS A 113 22.33 -1.50 4.69
N TYR A 114 22.33 -0.16 4.70
CA TYR A 114 23.38 0.63 5.32
C TYR A 114 23.01 1.18 6.71
N GLY A 115 21.71 1.22 7.04
CA GLY A 115 21.23 1.73 8.33
C GLY A 115 21.26 0.71 9.46
N ASP A 116 21.24 -0.58 9.13
CA ASP A 116 21.21 -1.69 10.10
C ASP A 116 20.11 -1.52 11.18
N ILE A 117 18.97 -1.00 10.76
CA ILE A 117 17.75 -0.83 11.57
C ILE A 117 16.51 -1.25 10.76
N PRO A 118 15.40 -1.64 11.43
CA PRO A 118 14.12 -1.89 10.78
C PRO A 118 13.76 -0.77 9.80
N THR A 119 13.47 -1.13 8.55
CA THR A 119 13.13 -0.17 7.50
C THR A 119 11.82 -0.54 6.85
N ILE A 120 10.92 0.43 6.74
CA ILE A 120 9.60 0.28 6.13
C ILE A 120 9.51 1.13 4.86
N ASN A 121 9.18 0.50 3.74
CA ASN A 121 8.70 1.17 2.54
C ASN A 121 7.27 1.68 2.78
N ALA A 122 7.12 2.97 3.01
CA ALA A 122 5.82 3.62 3.15
C ALA A 122 5.18 3.99 1.81
N LEU A 123 5.95 4.06 0.75
CA LEU A 123 5.62 4.13 -0.67
C LEU A 123 6.89 4.44 -1.48
N THR A 124 7.04 3.74 -2.60
CA THR A 124 7.91 4.12 -3.73
C THR A 124 7.11 4.14 -5.02
N ASP A 125 7.75 4.44 -6.16
CA ASP A 125 7.10 4.32 -7.47
C ASP A 125 6.93 2.85 -7.89
N GLU A 126 7.64 1.93 -7.24
CA GLU A 126 7.59 0.50 -7.52
C GLU A 126 6.51 -0.22 -6.71
N GLU A 127 6.41 0.06 -5.39
CA GLU A 127 5.46 -0.62 -4.51
C GLU A 127 4.90 0.26 -3.38
N HIS A 128 3.71 -0.11 -2.91
CA HIS A 128 3.07 0.47 -1.71
C HIS A 128 2.63 -0.63 -0.72
N PRO A 129 3.56 -1.36 -0.07
CA PRO A 129 3.23 -2.53 0.74
C PRO A 129 2.30 -2.23 1.92
N CYS A 130 2.45 -1.06 2.55
CA CYS A 130 1.57 -0.65 3.65
C CYS A 130 0.11 -0.45 3.23
N GLN A 131 -0.15 -0.13 1.96
CA GLN A 131 -1.51 -0.01 1.45
C GLN A 131 -2.10 -1.39 1.23
N ILE A 132 -1.40 -2.29 0.55
CA ILE A 132 -1.87 -3.65 0.30
C ILE A 132 -2.24 -4.38 1.60
N LEU A 133 -1.44 -4.22 2.65
CA LEU A 133 -1.77 -4.82 3.96
C LEU A 133 -3.08 -4.28 4.54
N ALA A 134 -3.38 -3.00 4.35
CA ALA A 134 -4.65 -2.42 4.78
C ALA A 134 -5.83 -2.87 3.89
N ASP A 135 -5.58 -3.04 2.60
CA ASP A 135 -6.56 -3.51 1.62
C ASP A 135 -6.96 -4.96 1.94
N LEU A 136 -5.96 -5.83 2.19
CA LEU A 136 -6.17 -7.22 2.60
C LEU A 136 -6.87 -7.32 3.97
N LEU A 137 -6.53 -6.45 4.93
CA LEU A 137 -7.25 -6.36 6.19
C LEU A 137 -8.72 -6.02 5.99
N THR A 138 -9.02 -5.10 5.07
CA THR A 138 -10.40 -4.72 4.75
C THR A 138 -11.16 -5.87 4.08
N ILE A 139 -10.52 -6.59 3.17
CA ILE A 139 -11.09 -7.80 2.56
C ILE A 139 -11.36 -8.87 3.65
N ARG A 140 -10.43 -9.07 4.58
CA ARG A 140 -10.60 -10.01 5.70
C ARG A 140 -11.81 -9.63 6.55
N GLU A 141 -12.02 -8.37 6.86
CA GLU A 141 -13.10 -7.88 7.70
C GLU A 141 -14.47 -7.93 7.00
N LEU A 142 -14.54 -7.57 5.72
CA LEU A 142 -15.81 -7.42 4.99
C LEU A 142 -16.23 -8.68 4.23
N LEU A 143 -15.27 -9.46 3.72
CA LEU A 143 -15.52 -10.65 2.90
C LEU A 143 -15.08 -11.97 3.55
N GLY A 144 -14.50 -11.92 4.76
CA GLY A 144 -14.02 -13.10 5.48
C GLY A 144 -12.62 -13.58 5.07
N GLY A 145 -12.08 -13.13 3.94
CA GLY A 145 -10.77 -13.49 3.41
C GLY A 145 -10.70 -13.30 1.90
N TRP A 146 -9.59 -13.68 1.33
CA TRP A 146 -9.29 -13.54 -0.10
C TRP A 146 -9.33 -14.86 -0.88
N GLU A 147 -9.53 -15.98 -0.19
CA GLU A 147 -9.61 -17.30 -0.82
C GLU A 147 -10.79 -17.33 -1.80
N ASP A 148 -10.52 -17.81 -3.02
CA ASP A 148 -11.48 -17.89 -4.13
C ASP A 148 -12.12 -16.53 -4.51
N LYS A 149 -11.47 -15.41 -4.19
CA LYS A 149 -11.93 -14.07 -4.54
C LYS A 149 -11.34 -13.59 -5.85
N LYS A 150 -12.15 -12.80 -6.56
CA LYS A 150 -11.73 -12.06 -7.75
C LYS A 150 -11.59 -10.58 -7.39
N VAL A 151 -10.37 -10.07 -7.51
CA VAL A 151 -10.04 -8.64 -7.35
C VAL A 151 -9.86 -8.03 -8.73
N VAL A 152 -10.50 -6.91 -8.98
CA VAL A 152 -10.33 -6.12 -10.21
C VAL A 152 -9.63 -4.82 -9.88
N PHE A 153 -8.47 -4.59 -10.47
CA PHE A 153 -7.79 -3.30 -10.45
C PHE A 153 -8.09 -2.55 -11.75
N ALA A 154 -8.78 -1.41 -11.66
CA ALA A 154 -9.20 -0.62 -12.80
C ALA A 154 -8.40 0.69 -12.91
N GLY A 155 -7.75 0.94 -14.04
CA GLY A 155 -7.01 2.17 -14.30
C GLY A 155 -5.55 1.97 -14.69
N ASP A 156 -4.60 2.71 -14.07
CA ASP A 156 -3.16 2.58 -14.33
C ASP A 156 -2.59 1.34 -13.65
N GLY A 157 -2.61 0.20 -14.35
CA GLY A 157 -2.14 -1.08 -13.83
C GLY A 157 -0.62 -1.17 -13.65
N ASP A 158 0.16 -0.30 -14.31
CA ASP A 158 1.62 -0.24 -14.18
C ASP A 158 2.09 0.71 -13.05
N CYS A 159 1.16 1.24 -12.27
CA CYS A 159 1.51 2.00 -11.08
C CYS A 159 1.94 1.10 -9.91
N ASN A 160 2.50 1.70 -8.87
CA ASN A 160 2.92 0.98 -7.67
C ASN A 160 1.80 0.17 -7.01
N MET A 161 0.55 0.62 -7.09
CA MET A 161 -0.58 -0.14 -6.53
C MET A 161 -0.91 -1.37 -7.38
N GLY A 162 -0.97 -1.24 -8.72
CA GLY A 162 -1.20 -2.38 -9.61
C GLY A 162 -0.11 -3.46 -9.46
N ARG A 163 1.15 -3.04 -9.39
CA ARG A 163 2.30 -3.94 -9.15
C ARG A 163 2.23 -4.61 -7.78
N SER A 164 1.92 -3.86 -6.73
CA SER A 164 1.78 -4.43 -5.37
C SER A 164 0.61 -5.41 -5.27
N TRP A 165 -0.52 -5.15 -5.95
CA TRP A 165 -1.64 -6.10 -6.06
C TRP A 165 -1.24 -7.38 -6.79
N ALA A 166 -0.44 -7.28 -7.87
CA ALA A 166 0.05 -8.46 -8.59
C ALA A 166 0.93 -9.35 -7.71
N TRP A 167 1.82 -8.76 -6.90
CA TRP A 167 2.60 -9.50 -5.91
C TRP A 167 1.72 -10.14 -4.84
N ALA A 168 0.69 -9.45 -4.36
CA ALA A 168 -0.25 -10.00 -3.38
C ALA A 168 -1.03 -11.20 -3.95
N ALA A 169 -1.54 -11.08 -5.18
CA ALA A 169 -2.21 -12.16 -5.88
C ALA A 169 -1.30 -13.39 -6.05
N LYS A 170 -0.05 -13.18 -6.45
CA LYS A 170 0.94 -14.26 -6.52
C LYS A 170 1.18 -14.96 -5.19
N ARG A 171 1.24 -14.22 -4.09
CA ARG A 171 1.52 -14.77 -2.76
C ARG A 171 0.34 -15.50 -2.15
N LEU A 172 -0.86 -14.95 -2.32
CA LEU A 172 -2.08 -15.41 -1.65
C LEU A 172 -2.96 -16.31 -2.52
N GLY A 173 -2.79 -16.28 -3.85
CA GLY A 173 -3.46 -17.17 -4.79
C GLY A 173 -4.87 -16.77 -5.21
N PHE A 174 -5.34 -15.56 -4.89
CA PHE A 174 -6.61 -15.04 -5.41
C PHE A 174 -6.46 -14.56 -6.86
N GLU A 175 -7.57 -14.52 -7.60
CA GLU A 175 -7.57 -14.00 -8.97
C GLU A 175 -7.47 -12.47 -8.98
N LEU A 176 -6.49 -11.93 -9.72
CA LEU A 176 -6.38 -10.50 -10.00
C LEU A 176 -6.61 -10.23 -11.48
N VAL A 177 -7.56 -9.37 -11.80
CA VAL A 177 -7.75 -8.84 -13.14
C VAL A 177 -7.34 -7.38 -13.16
N ILE A 178 -6.31 -7.05 -13.92
CA ILE A 178 -5.90 -5.65 -14.17
C ILE A 178 -6.58 -5.18 -15.45
N ALA A 179 -7.57 -4.33 -15.30
CA ALA A 179 -8.30 -3.69 -16.38
C ALA A 179 -7.69 -2.33 -16.68
N ALA A 180 -6.97 -2.23 -17.78
CA ALA A 180 -6.21 -1.04 -18.17
C ALA A 180 -6.02 -0.99 -19.68
N PRO A 181 -5.89 0.22 -20.30
CA PRO A 181 -5.39 0.33 -21.65
C PRO A 181 -4.03 -0.34 -21.79
N LEU A 182 -3.70 -0.88 -22.95
CA LEU A 182 -2.45 -1.62 -23.18
C LEU A 182 -1.21 -0.86 -22.70
N GLU A 183 -1.17 0.45 -22.91
CA GLU A 183 -0.06 1.34 -22.53
C GLU A 183 0.05 1.60 -21.01
N PHE A 184 -0.97 1.21 -20.24
CA PHE A 184 -1.03 1.30 -18.78
C PHE A 184 -1.09 -0.08 -18.10
N GLN A 185 -0.89 -1.16 -18.83
CA GLN A 185 -0.73 -2.49 -18.27
C GLN A 185 0.72 -2.67 -17.78
N PRO A 186 0.96 -3.50 -16.76
CA PRO A 186 2.32 -3.84 -16.32
C PRO A 186 3.19 -4.29 -17.47
N ASP A 187 4.41 -3.77 -17.53
CA ASP A 187 5.34 -4.05 -18.60
C ASP A 187 5.84 -5.51 -18.63
N ALA A 188 6.40 -5.91 -19.76
CA ALA A 188 6.88 -7.27 -19.95
C ALA A 188 7.99 -7.67 -18.97
N ALA A 189 8.83 -6.71 -18.55
CA ALA A 189 9.91 -6.98 -17.60
C ALA A 189 9.36 -7.23 -16.19
N PHE A 190 8.33 -6.47 -15.78
CA PHE A 190 7.64 -6.74 -14.54
C PHE A 190 6.92 -8.10 -14.57
N MET A 191 6.21 -8.43 -15.66
CA MET A 191 5.50 -9.69 -15.79
C MET A 191 6.47 -10.89 -15.83
N GLU A 192 7.64 -10.75 -16.43
CA GLU A 192 8.71 -11.76 -16.38
C GLU A 192 9.23 -11.96 -14.94
N ARG A 193 9.48 -10.87 -14.21
CA ARG A 193 9.90 -10.92 -12.80
C ARG A 193 8.79 -11.51 -11.90
N LEU A 194 7.54 -11.15 -12.15
CA LEU A 194 6.39 -11.73 -11.45
C LEU A 194 6.30 -13.24 -11.69
N GLY A 195 6.56 -13.71 -12.93
CA GLY A 195 6.46 -15.12 -13.32
C GLY A 195 5.04 -15.66 -13.22
N GLU A 196 4.87 -16.95 -12.93
CA GLU A 196 3.54 -17.54 -12.77
C GLU A 196 2.77 -16.91 -11.60
N ALA A 197 1.61 -16.35 -11.91
CA ALA A 197 0.70 -15.69 -10.95
C ALA A 197 -0.72 -15.71 -11.52
N PRO A 198 -1.76 -15.72 -10.67
CA PRO A 198 -3.17 -15.65 -11.09
C PRO A 198 -3.57 -14.21 -11.48
N VAL A 199 -2.84 -13.63 -12.44
CA VAL A 199 -3.02 -12.25 -12.92
C VAL A 199 -3.45 -12.26 -14.39
N ILE A 200 -4.56 -11.61 -14.68
CA ILE A 200 -5.12 -11.44 -16.02
C ILE A 200 -5.05 -9.96 -16.40
N LEU A 201 -4.51 -9.66 -17.59
CA LEU A 201 -4.49 -8.30 -18.14
C LEU A 201 -5.59 -8.18 -19.21
N THR A 202 -6.38 -7.12 -19.17
CA THR A 202 -7.46 -6.90 -20.14
C THR A 202 -7.72 -5.42 -20.39
N GLU A 203 -8.24 -5.08 -21.57
CA GLU A 203 -8.83 -3.78 -21.87
C GLU A 203 -10.36 -3.79 -21.75
N ASP A 204 -10.96 -4.96 -21.49
CA ASP A 204 -12.40 -5.16 -21.39
C ASP A 204 -12.87 -5.04 -19.93
N MET A 205 -13.44 -3.89 -19.58
CA MET A 205 -13.96 -3.60 -18.24
C MET A 205 -15.20 -4.46 -17.91
N GLU A 206 -16.04 -4.81 -18.88
CA GLU A 206 -17.23 -5.62 -18.65
C GLU A 206 -16.84 -7.05 -18.26
N PHE A 207 -15.89 -7.64 -19.00
CA PHE A 207 -15.29 -8.91 -18.65
C PHE A 207 -14.58 -8.87 -17.29
N ALA A 208 -13.86 -7.79 -17.02
CA ALA A 208 -13.11 -7.67 -15.77
C ALA A 208 -14.02 -7.73 -14.55
N VAL A 209 -15.12 -6.96 -14.54
CA VAL A 209 -15.98 -6.80 -13.36
C VAL A 209 -16.99 -7.93 -13.16
N GLU A 210 -17.23 -8.74 -14.17
CA GLU A 210 -18.14 -9.87 -14.06
C GLU A 210 -17.65 -10.83 -12.97
N HIS A 211 -18.52 -11.13 -11.99
CA HIS A 211 -18.19 -11.95 -10.81
C HIS A 211 -17.05 -11.41 -9.93
N ALA A 212 -16.74 -10.12 -9.98
CA ALA A 212 -15.75 -9.52 -9.08
C ALA A 212 -16.28 -9.43 -7.65
N ASP A 213 -15.42 -9.71 -6.67
CA ASP A 213 -15.70 -9.52 -5.24
C ASP A 213 -15.14 -8.19 -4.73
N VAL A 214 -14.08 -7.68 -5.37
CA VAL A 214 -13.43 -6.41 -5.02
C VAL A 214 -13.19 -5.60 -6.29
N LEU A 215 -13.68 -4.37 -6.31
CA LEU A 215 -13.35 -3.37 -7.32
C LEU A 215 -12.38 -2.35 -6.72
N TYR A 216 -11.18 -2.29 -7.25
CA TYR A 216 -10.12 -1.38 -6.78
C TYR A 216 -9.75 -0.37 -7.85
N THR A 217 -9.53 0.88 -7.45
CA THR A 217 -8.92 1.88 -8.34
C THR A 217 -7.98 2.80 -7.55
N ASP A 218 -7.13 3.50 -8.28
CA ASP A 218 -6.22 4.53 -7.78
C ASP A 218 -6.27 5.75 -8.70
N THR A 219 -5.74 6.86 -8.21
CA THR A 219 -5.65 8.11 -8.97
C THR A 219 -4.92 7.92 -10.31
N TRP A 220 -5.52 8.41 -11.39
CA TRP A 220 -4.96 8.28 -12.73
C TRP A 220 -3.76 9.20 -13.01
N VAL A 221 -3.67 10.30 -12.27
CA VAL A 221 -2.54 11.24 -12.35
C VAL A 221 -1.85 11.29 -11.01
N SER A 222 -0.81 10.47 -10.87
CA SER A 222 0.02 10.41 -9.66
C SER A 222 0.94 11.63 -9.55
N MET A 223 1.42 11.91 -8.34
CA MET A 223 2.41 12.96 -8.10
C MET A 223 3.66 12.76 -8.97
N GLY A 224 4.02 13.81 -9.73
CA GLY A 224 5.14 13.81 -10.68
C GLY A 224 4.75 13.47 -12.12
N LYS A 225 3.48 13.13 -12.39
CA LYS A 225 2.95 12.85 -13.74
C LYS A 225 1.97 13.93 -14.26
N GLU A 226 1.99 15.12 -13.65
CA GLU A 226 1.06 16.21 -13.96
C GLU A 226 1.19 16.71 -15.41
N ALA A 227 2.38 16.62 -16.01
CA ALA A 227 2.62 16.99 -17.41
C ALA A 227 1.90 16.08 -18.42
N GLU A 228 1.55 14.85 -18.01
CA GLU A 228 0.87 13.84 -18.84
C GLU A 228 -0.65 13.81 -18.58
N ALA A 229 -1.17 14.67 -17.71
CA ALA A 229 -2.51 14.57 -17.14
C ALA A 229 -3.62 14.45 -18.19
N GLU A 230 -3.60 15.28 -19.26
CA GLU A 230 -4.66 15.29 -20.28
C GLU A 230 -4.72 13.98 -21.06
N GLY A 231 -3.57 13.46 -21.49
CA GLY A 231 -3.46 12.19 -22.20
C GLY A 231 -3.92 11.01 -21.33
N ARG A 232 -3.46 10.97 -20.09
CA ARG A 232 -3.82 9.93 -19.12
C ARG A 232 -5.31 9.93 -18.82
N LEU A 233 -5.91 11.10 -18.55
CA LEU A 233 -7.34 11.22 -18.28
C LEU A 233 -8.20 10.74 -19.46
N LYS A 234 -7.78 11.02 -20.69
CA LYS A 234 -8.49 10.57 -21.89
C LYS A 234 -8.38 9.05 -22.09
N ALA A 235 -7.20 8.49 -21.95
CA ALA A 235 -6.96 7.07 -22.15
C ALA A 235 -7.65 6.22 -21.07
N LEU A 236 -7.63 6.69 -19.83
CA LEU A 236 -8.16 5.94 -18.67
C LEU A 236 -9.68 6.16 -18.46
N ALA A 237 -10.31 7.13 -19.10
CA ALA A 237 -11.74 7.41 -18.93
C ALA A 237 -12.68 6.18 -19.07
N PRO A 238 -12.43 5.21 -19.98
CA PRO A 238 -13.25 3.99 -20.08
C PRO A 238 -13.13 3.06 -18.87
N PHE A 239 -12.13 3.27 -18.01
CA PHE A 239 -11.84 2.44 -16.84
C PHE A 239 -12.34 3.05 -15.52
N GLN A 240 -13.24 4.04 -15.59
CA GLN A 240 -13.86 4.67 -14.43
C GLN A 240 -14.78 3.68 -13.70
N ILE A 241 -14.67 3.61 -12.38
CA ILE A 241 -15.64 2.88 -11.55
C ILE A 241 -16.88 3.76 -11.36
N HIS A 242 -18.01 3.31 -11.90
CA HIS A 242 -19.31 3.97 -11.85
C HIS A 242 -20.43 2.99 -11.45
N ALA A 243 -21.59 3.49 -11.05
CA ALA A 243 -22.66 2.68 -10.45
C ALA A 243 -23.12 1.51 -11.33
N GLU A 244 -23.24 1.70 -12.65
CA GLU A 244 -23.66 0.60 -13.55
C GLU A 244 -22.60 -0.50 -13.65
N LEU A 245 -21.33 -0.15 -13.52
CA LEU A 245 -20.25 -1.12 -13.48
C LEU A 245 -20.27 -1.92 -12.17
N VAL A 246 -20.44 -1.24 -11.03
CA VAL A 246 -20.53 -1.90 -9.71
C VAL A 246 -21.68 -2.91 -9.65
N LYS A 247 -22.81 -2.65 -10.31
CA LYS A 247 -23.95 -3.58 -10.36
C LYS A 247 -23.66 -4.89 -11.12
N ARG A 248 -22.58 -4.95 -11.91
CA ARG A 248 -22.18 -6.17 -12.66
C ARG A 248 -21.27 -7.09 -11.85
N ALA A 249 -20.71 -6.58 -10.75
CA ALA A 249 -19.95 -7.37 -9.81
C ALA A 249 -20.87 -8.29 -8.99
N ASN A 250 -20.28 -9.17 -8.18
CA ASN A 250 -21.02 -10.03 -7.27
C ASN A 250 -21.89 -9.23 -6.29
N ASP A 251 -23.02 -9.81 -5.89
CA ASP A 251 -23.77 -9.28 -4.75
C ASP A 251 -22.88 -9.24 -3.51
N GLY A 252 -22.75 -8.06 -2.89
CA GLY A 252 -21.85 -7.86 -1.75
C GLY A 252 -20.40 -7.55 -2.12
N ALA A 253 -20.09 -7.34 -3.41
CA ALA A 253 -18.78 -6.84 -3.81
C ALA A 253 -18.47 -5.50 -3.14
N ILE A 254 -17.21 -5.33 -2.71
CA ILE A 254 -16.72 -4.10 -2.09
C ILE A 254 -15.95 -3.23 -3.07
N VAL A 255 -15.94 -1.92 -2.82
CA VAL A 255 -15.14 -0.95 -3.58
C VAL A 255 -14.04 -0.41 -2.69
N GLN A 256 -12.81 -0.45 -3.17
CA GLN A 256 -11.63 0.04 -2.47
C GLN A 256 -10.90 1.13 -3.28
N HIS A 257 -10.34 2.10 -2.57
CA HIS A 257 -9.54 3.18 -3.13
C HIS A 257 -8.50 3.65 -2.11
N CYS A 258 -7.22 3.68 -2.48
CA CYS A 258 -6.13 4.08 -1.57
C CYS A 258 -6.18 5.56 -1.14
N LEU A 259 -7.01 6.38 -1.78
CA LEU A 259 -7.14 7.82 -1.55
C LEU A 259 -5.83 8.63 -1.72
N PRO A 260 -5.89 9.89 -2.20
CA PRO A 260 -7.09 10.71 -2.44
C PRO A 260 -7.84 10.27 -3.69
N ALA A 261 -9.17 10.36 -3.70
CA ALA A 261 -10.00 10.10 -4.88
C ALA A 261 -10.35 11.39 -5.60
N TYR A 262 -10.31 11.35 -6.93
CA TYR A 262 -10.73 12.47 -7.78
C TYR A 262 -12.09 12.15 -8.42
N ARG A 263 -13.14 12.58 -7.73
CA ARG A 263 -14.54 12.40 -8.14
C ARG A 263 -14.78 12.82 -9.58
N GLY A 264 -15.44 11.93 -10.34
CA GLY A 264 -15.69 12.12 -11.78
C GLY A 264 -14.50 11.78 -12.69
N LYS A 265 -13.37 11.30 -12.10
CA LYS A 265 -12.23 10.73 -12.84
C LYS A 265 -12.23 9.21 -12.67
N GLU A 266 -11.36 8.65 -11.84
CA GLU A 266 -11.25 7.21 -11.63
C GLU A 266 -12.46 6.56 -10.93
N ILE A 267 -13.22 7.34 -10.19
CA ILE A 267 -14.43 6.91 -9.50
C ILE A 267 -15.49 8.03 -9.56
N THR A 268 -16.76 7.67 -9.74
CA THR A 268 -17.85 8.65 -9.70
C THR A 268 -18.20 9.05 -8.26
N GLU A 269 -18.80 10.25 -8.11
CA GLU A 269 -19.21 10.78 -6.80
C GLU A 269 -20.20 9.87 -6.08
N ASP A 270 -21.21 9.38 -6.81
CA ASP A 270 -22.26 8.54 -6.29
C ASP A 270 -21.72 7.20 -5.76
N VAL A 271 -20.77 6.57 -6.47
CA VAL A 271 -20.12 5.34 -6.01
C VAL A 271 -19.26 5.62 -4.78
N LEU A 272 -18.48 6.71 -4.78
CA LEU A 272 -17.62 7.04 -3.65
C LEU A 272 -18.44 7.27 -2.37
N GLU A 273 -19.58 7.97 -2.47
CA GLU A 273 -20.44 8.25 -1.31
C GLU A 273 -21.23 6.99 -0.88
N ASP A 274 -21.73 6.19 -1.82
CA ASP A 274 -22.44 4.93 -1.52
C ASP A 274 -21.51 3.92 -0.82
N ARG A 275 -20.23 3.87 -1.22
CA ARG A 275 -19.21 2.95 -0.71
C ARG A 275 -18.26 3.59 0.30
N ALA A 276 -18.62 4.76 0.83
CA ALA A 276 -17.79 5.51 1.79
C ALA A 276 -17.43 4.67 3.02
N GLY A 277 -18.35 3.83 3.52
CA GLY A 277 -18.10 2.94 4.65
C GLY A 277 -16.89 2.03 4.42
N GLU A 278 -16.82 1.39 3.26
CA GLU A 278 -15.75 0.46 2.87
C GLU A 278 -14.42 1.20 2.65
N ILE A 279 -14.46 2.29 1.87
CA ILE A 279 -13.27 3.07 1.48
C ILE A 279 -12.63 3.76 2.68
N PHE A 280 -13.41 4.31 3.61
CA PHE A 280 -12.85 4.94 4.80
C PHE A 280 -12.46 3.94 5.88
N GLN A 281 -13.08 2.75 5.94
CA GLN A 281 -12.58 1.63 6.75
C GLN A 281 -11.21 1.16 6.25
N GLN A 282 -11.03 1.04 4.94
CA GLN A 282 -9.73 0.76 4.32
C GLN A 282 -8.68 1.82 4.71
N ALA A 283 -9.04 3.10 4.71
CA ALA A 283 -8.15 4.17 5.13
C ALA A 283 -7.77 4.09 6.62
N GLU A 284 -8.72 3.73 7.49
CA GLU A 284 -8.47 3.46 8.92
C GLU A 284 -7.55 2.24 9.08
N ASN A 285 -7.75 1.19 8.31
CA ASN A 285 -6.98 -0.06 8.38
C ASN A 285 -5.48 0.14 8.12
N ARG A 286 -5.08 1.27 7.50
CA ARG A 286 -3.68 1.69 7.42
C ARG A 286 -3.02 1.77 8.80
N LEU A 287 -3.72 2.29 9.79
CA LEU A 287 -3.21 2.39 11.15
C LEU A 287 -2.92 0.99 11.74
N HIS A 288 -3.86 0.08 11.61
CA HIS A 288 -3.78 -1.23 12.25
C HIS A 288 -2.76 -2.15 11.56
N ALA A 289 -2.75 -2.17 10.23
CA ALA A 289 -1.76 -2.89 9.43
C ALA A 289 -0.34 -2.38 9.71
N GLN A 290 -0.13 -1.08 9.80
CA GLN A 290 1.17 -0.50 10.11
C GLN A 290 1.63 -0.80 11.54
N LYS A 291 0.72 -0.87 12.52
CA LYS A 291 1.05 -1.33 13.88
C LYS A 291 1.54 -2.78 13.89
N ALA A 292 0.89 -3.68 13.14
CA ALA A 292 1.31 -5.06 12.98
C ALA A 292 2.71 -5.16 12.37
N VAL A 293 2.99 -4.37 11.31
CA VAL A 293 4.32 -4.29 10.70
C VAL A 293 5.38 -3.84 11.70
N LEU A 294 5.13 -2.77 12.45
CA LEU A 294 6.07 -2.25 13.46
C LEU A 294 6.44 -3.31 14.50
N LEU A 295 5.46 -4.08 14.99
CA LEU A 295 5.68 -5.15 15.97
C LEU A 295 6.45 -6.33 15.37
N ALA A 296 6.08 -6.77 14.18
CA ALA A 296 6.75 -7.87 13.49
C ALA A 296 8.24 -7.54 13.19
N LEU A 297 8.53 -6.31 12.81
CA LEU A 297 9.91 -5.85 12.58
C LEU A 297 10.72 -5.82 13.89
N ARG A 298 10.14 -5.34 14.97
CA ARG A 298 10.81 -5.32 16.28
C ARG A 298 11.18 -6.73 16.75
N GLU A 299 10.26 -7.68 16.60
CA GLU A 299 10.53 -9.09 16.93
C GLU A 299 11.62 -9.70 16.05
N GLY A 300 11.61 -9.39 14.76
CA GLY A 300 12.62 -9.85 13.79
C GLY A 300 14.03 -9.37 14.13
N TYR A 301 14.18 -8.15 14.66
CA TYR A 301 15.48 -7.60 15.12
C TYR A 301 15.91 -8.07 16.52
N SER A 302 14.95 -8.40 17.38
CA SER A 302 15.25 -8.90 18.75
C SER A 302 15.80 -10.32 18.76
N LYS A 303 15.61 -11.08 17.68
CA LYS A 303 16.05 -12.48 17.53
C LYS A 303 17.39 -12.62 16.77
N GLY A 304 17.98 -11.56 16.33
CA GLY A 304 19.28 -11.51 15.63
C GLY A 304 20.36 -10.87 16.49
#